data_5d830781ab3aa25828a49bfb9cf9a76e
#
_entry.id   5d830781ab3aa25828a49bfb9cf9a76e
#
_cell.length_a   1.000
_cell.length_b   1.000
_cell.length_c   1.000
_cell.angle_alpha   90.00
_cell.angle_beta   90.00
_cell.angle_gamma   90.00
#
_symmetry.space_group_name_H-M   'P 1'
#
loop_
_entity.id
_entity.type
_entity.pdbx_description
1 polymer ?
#
loop_
_entity_poly.entity_id
_entity_poly.type
_entity_poly.pdbx_seq_one_letter_code
_entity_poly.pdbx_strand_id
1 'polypeptide(L)'
;MFELDHLFVWVSPGGPEADHLVAAGLAEGEPNIHPGQGTACRRFFFRNAFLELVWVRDPAEAQGEPTRPTGLWPRFAGRATGASPFGLALRPSHPGNGPAPFPGWEYRPAYLPAPLAIHVATGVPASEPWWFYLGFGRRPDDPGWPRPQSTDHPLGVQEITRVRLAGPGLGQPSAAARAVAAAWQVELVEASGHAAEVTFDGGRQGRAADLRPVLPLILHC
;
A
#
# COMPACT_ATOMS: atom_id res chain seq x y z
N MET A 1 6.50 -15.29 10.15
CA MET A 1 5.24 -14.53 10.33
C MET A 1 5.40 -13.23 9.55
N PHE A 2 4.32 -12.71 8.97
CA PHE A 2 4.32 -11.51 8.15
C PHE A 2 3.47 -10.42 8.80
N GLU A 3 3.78 -9.17 8.49
CA GLU A 3 3.04 -7.99 8.90
C GLU A 3 2.80 -7.08 7.71
N LEU A 4 1.80 -6.21 7.80
CA LEU A 4 1.62 -5.11 6.87
C LEU A 4 2.83 -4.18 6.98
N ASP A 5 3.44 -3.88 5.83
CA ASP A 5 4.40 -2.78 5.73
C ASP A 5 3.65 -1.49 5.39
N HIS A 6 2.93 -1.50 4.26
CA HIS A 6 2.06 -0.40 3.90
C HIS A 6 0.94 -0.80 2.93
N LEU A 7 -0.10 0.00 2.92
CA LEU A 7 -1.13 0.03 1.88
C LEU A 7 -0.98 1.34 1.11
N PHE A 8 -0.96 1.27 -0.22
CA PHE A 8 -1.04 2.48 -1.01
C PHE A 8 -2.31 2.57 -1.86
N VAL A 9 -2.65 3.80 -2.21
CA VAL A 9 -3.76 4.13 -3.11
C VAL A 9 -3.24 5.02 -4.22
N TRP A 10 -3.55 4.68 -5.49
CA TRP A 10 -3.29 5.56 -6.62
C TRP A 10 -4.22 6.78 -6.58
N VAL A 11 -3.64 7.98 -6.61
CA VAL A 11 -4.34 9.25 -6.53
C VAL A 11 -3.97 10.18 -7.70
N SER A 12 -4.58 11.36 -7.74
CA SER A 12 -4.26 12.40 -8.70
C SER A 12 -2.85 12.97 -8.49
N PRO A 13 -2.21 13.51 -9.53
CA PRO A 13 -0.88 14.12 -9.40
C PRO A 13 -0.87 15.21 -8.30
N GLY A 14 0.13 15.11 -7.41
CA GLY A 14 0.24 15.96 -6.23
C GLY A 14 -0.50 15.45 -5.00
N GLY A 15 -1.36 14.44 -5.15
CA GLY A 15 -2.08 13.78 -4.05
C GLY A 15 -3.04 14.67 -3.27
N PRO A 16 -3.86 15.54 -3.92
CA PRO A 16 -4.77 16.43 -3.19
C PRO A 16 -5.79 15.66 -2.34
N GLU A 17 -6.06 14.41 -2.69
CA GLU A 17 -6.96 13.53 -1.94
C GLU A 17 -6.47 13.27 -0.51
N ALA A 18 -5.17 13.44 -0.22
CA ALA A 18 -4.62 13.29 1.13
C ALA A 18 -5.19 14.31 2.12
N ASP A 19 -5.65 15.47 1.66
CA ASP A 19 -6.27 16.48 2.51
C ASP A 19 -7.56 15.96 3.17
N HIS A 20 -8.25 14.99 2.55
CA HIS A 20 -9.41 14.32 3.15
C HIS A 20 -9.01 13.41 4.31
N LEU A 21 -7.84 12.77 4.27
CA LEU A 21 -7.30 12.01 5.40
C LEU A 21 -6.91 12.94 6.56
N VAL A 22 -6.32 14.09 6.25
CA VAL A 22 -6.01 15.12 7.25
C VAL A 22 -7.29 15.65 7.89
N ALA A 23 -8.31 15.95 7.09
CA ALA A 23 -9.61 16.39 7.59
C ALA A 23 -10.32 15.33 8.45
N ALA A 24 -10.09 14.04 8.17
CA ALA A 24 -10.57 12.93 8.98
C ALA A 24 -9.76 12.76 10.30
N GLY A 25 -8.72 13.55 10.53
CA GLY A 25 -7.93 13.55 11.76
C GLY A 25 -6.68 12.68 11.72
N LEU A 26 -6.18 12.33 10.54
CA LEU A 26 -4.86 11.71 10.41
C LEU A 26 -3.78 12.78 10.26
N ALA A 27 -2.64 12.59 10.92
CA ALA A 27 -1.46 13.43 10.76
C ALA A 27 -0.62 12.92 9.60
N GLU A 28 -0.29 13.83 8.67
CA GLU A 28 0.60 13.53 7.55
C GLU A 28 2.07 13.55 8.00
N GLY A 29 2.85 12.57 7.54
CA GLY A 29 4.28 12.50 7.73
C GLY A 29 5.07 13.03 6.52
N GLU A 30 6.37 12.76 6.49
CA GLU A 30 7.20 13.18 5.36
C GLU A 30 6.75 12.53 4.04
N PRO A 31 6.60 13.31 2.96
CA PRO A 31 6.36 12.77 1.62
C PRO A 31 7.58 12.00 1.11
N ASN A 32 7.42 11.25 0.04
CA ASN A 32 8.53 10.58 -0.62
C ASN A 32 8.50 10.74 -2.14
N ILE A 33 9.67 10.63 -2.74
CA ILE A 33 9.87 10.59 -4.19
C ILE A 33 10.66 9.33 -4.49
N HIS A 34 10.31 8.65 -5.59
CA HIS A 34 10.97 7.43 -6.06
C HIS A 34 11.68 7.71 -7.39
N PRO A 35 12.91 8.27 -7.36
CA PRO A 35 13.66 8.58 -8.58
C PRO A 35 13.96 7.33 -9.39
N GLY A 36 13.79 7.40 -10.71
CA GLY A 36 13.96 6.26 -11.62
C GLY A 36 12.74 5.31 -11.69
N GLN A 37 11.78 5.46 -10.75
CA GLN A 37 10.46 4.80 -10.84
C GLN A 37 9.37 5.75 -11.35
N GLY A 38 9.61 7.06 -11.24
CA GLY A 38 8.69 8.09 -11.71
C GLY A 38 7.47 8.32 -10.84
N THR A 39 7.50 7.92 -9.57
CA THR A 39 6.39 8.13 -8.63
C THR A 39 6.78 9.02 -7.47
N ALA A 40 5.76 9.59 -6.82
CA ALA A 40 5.87 10.29 -5.56
C ALA A 40 4.64 9.97 -4.70
N CYS A 41 4.72 10.22 -3.40
CA CYS A 41 3.63 9.93 -2.48
C CYS A 41 3.56 10.91 -1.30
N ARG A 42 2.36 11.00 -0.72
CA ARG A 42 2.08 11.54 0.61
C ARG A 42 1.83 10.37 1.55
N ARG A 43 2.28 10.43 2.82
CA ARG A 43 2.31 9.28 3.72
C ARG A 43 1.72 9.61 5.09
N PHE A 44 1.08 8.59 5.69
CA PHE A 44 0.50 8.64 7.03
C PHE A 44 1.02 7.44 7.82
N PHE A 45 1.82 7.68 8.86
CA PHE A 45 2.54 6.64 9.59
C PHE A 45 1.81 6.25 10.86
N PHE A 46 1.59 4.95 11.05
CA PHE A 46 1.09 4.35 12.29
C PHE A 46 2.23 3.55 12.94
N ARG A 47 2.06 3.10 14.16
CA ARG A 47 3.11 2.34 14.86
C ARG A 47 3.60 1.12 14.08
N ASN A 48 2.68 0.40 13.46
CA ASN A 48 2.99 -0.86 12.79
C ASN A 48 3.08 -0.79 11.26
N ALA A 49 2.55 0.23 10.62
CA ALA A 49 2.45 0.31 9.15
C ALA A 49 2.22 1.75 8.70
N PHE A 50 2.08 1.99 7.39
CA PHE A 50 1.71 3.30 6.89
C PHE A 50 0.76 3.22 5.69
N LEU A 51 0.03 4.30 5.46
CA LEU A 51 -0.74 4.54 4.24
C LEU A 51 0.06 5.45 3.32
N GLU A 52 0.05 5.14 2.02
CA GLU A 52 0.60 6.00 0.98
C GLU A 52 -0.46 6.40 -0.04
N LEU A 53 -0.51 7.68 -0.38
CA LEU A 53 -1.25 8.17 -1.52
C LEU A 53 -0.23 8.46 -2.63
N VAL A 54 -0.21 7.58 -3.64
CA VAL A 54 0.84 7.52 -4.67
C VAL A 54 0.33 8.06 -6.00
N TRP A 55 1.16 8.78 -6.72
CA TRP A 55 0.88 9.21 -8.09
C TRP A 55 2.09 9.06 -8.99
N VAL A 56 1.86 9.02 -10.31
CA VAL A 56 2.95 9.15 -11.27
C VAL A 56 3.33 10.62 -11.40
N ARG A 57 4.57 10.93 -11.04
CA ARG A 57 5.18 12.24 -11.15
C ARG A 57 5.90 12.44 -12.49
N ASP A 58 6.58 11.38 -12.95
CA ASP A 58 7.31 11.36 -14.21
C ASP A 58 6.86 10.15 -15.05
N PRO A 59 5.99 10.38 -16.05
CA PRO A 59 5.53 9.31 -16.93
C PRO A 59 6.64 8.64 -17.75
N ALA A 60 7.74 9.32 -18.06
CA ALA A 60 8.85 8.74 -18.82
C ALA A 60 9.61 7.71 -17.97
N GLU A 61 9.92 8.05 -16.70
CA GLU A 61 10.50 7.09 -15.76
C GLU A 61 9.55 5.92 -15.48
N ALA A 62 8.24 6.20 -15.28
CA ALA A 62 7.24 5.17 -14.97
C ALA A 62 7.04 4.16 -16.12
N GLN A 63 7.32 4.54 -17.36
CA GLN A 63 7.26 3.69 -18.54
C GLN A 63 8.64 3.17 -18.98
N GLY A 64 9.71 3.65 -18.36
CA GLY A 64 11.08 3.30 -18.66
C GLY A 64 11.36 1.81 -18.46
N GLU A 65 12.42 1.32 -19.11
CA GLU A 65 12.78 -0.10 -19.12
C GLU A 65 12.92 -0.70 -17.71
N PRO A 66 13.53 -0.03 -16.72
CA PRO A 66 13.65 -0.58 -15.36
C PRO A 66 12.30 -0.74 -14.64
N THR A 67 11.33 0.14 -14.92
CA THR A 67 10.03 0.17 -14.23
C THR A 67 8.95 -0.61 -14.97
N ARG A 68 9.03 -0.67 -16.31
CA ARG A 68 8.02 -1.32 -17.16
C ARG A 68 7.62 -2.73 -16.73
N PRO A 69 8.54 -3.64 -16.31
CA PRO A 69 8.18 -4.99 -15.89
C PRO A 69 7.29 -5.04 -14.64
N THR A 70 7.27 -3.98 -13.83
CA THR A 70 6.42 -3.89 -12.64
C THR A 70 4.93 -3.80 -12.96
N GLY A 71 4.56 -3.36 -14.17
CA GLY A 71 3.18 -3.06 -14.53
C GLY A 71 2.61 -1.81 -13.84
N LEU A 72 3.45 -0.97 -13.25
CA LEU A 72 3.05 0.23 -12.53
C LEU A 72 2.25 1.21 -13.39
N TRP A 73 2.80 1.56 -14.56
CA TRP A 73 2.13 2.50 -15.46
C TRP A 73 0.75 2.04 -15.93
N PRO A 74 0.56 0.81 -16.49
CA PRO A 74 -0.77 0.38 -16.87
C PRO A 74 -1.76 0.31 -15.72
N ARG A 75 -1.34 0.02 -14.48
CA ARG A 75 -2.21 0.07 -13.30
C ARG A 75 -2.63 1.50 -12.98
N PHE A 76 -1.70 2.44 -12.97
CA PHE A 76 -2.00 3.85 -12.74
C PHE A 76 -2.92 4.42 -13.83
N ALA A 77 -2.59 4.21 -15.11
CA ALA A 77 -3.38 4.69 -16.24
C ALA A 77 -4.74 4.01 -16.35
N GLY A 78 -4.82 2.71 -15.99
CA GLY A 78 -6.03 1.90 -16.09
C GLY A 78 -6.99 2.00 -14.91
N ARG A 79 -6.70 2.80 -13.87
CA ARG A 79 -7.56 2.88 -12.67
C ARG A 79 -8.97 3.39 -12.96
N ALA A 80 -9.16 4.20 -14.00
CA ALA A 80 -10.47 4.64 -14.46
C ALA A 80 -11.21 3.59 -15.30
N THR A 81 -10.53 2.52 -15.74
CA THR A 81 -11.06 1.47 -16.62
C THR A 81 -11.01 0.08 -15.98
N GLY A 82 -10.94 -0.01 -14.65
CA GLY A 82 -11.08 -1.25 -13.90
C GLY A 82 -9.79 -1.84 -13.33
N ALA A 83 -8.63 -1.18 -13.49
CA ALA A 83 -7.45 -1.57 -12.74
C ALA A 83 -7.63 -1.20 -11.25
N SER A 84 -7.16 -2.07 -10.36
CA SER A 84 -7.20 -1.80 -8.92
C SER A 84 -6.38 -0.56 -8.57
N PRO A 85 -6.94 0.38 -7.81
CA PRO A 85 -6.21 1.55 -7.33
C PRO A 85 -5.27 1.22 -6.16
N PHE A 86 -5.21 -0.01 -5.70
CA PHE A 86 -4.49 -0.39 -4.49
C PHE A 86 -3.21 -1.15 -4.77
N GLY A 87 -2.25 -1.01 -3.86
CA GLY A 87 -1.15 -1.94 -3.67
C GLY A 87 -0.90 -2.17 -2.19
N LEU A 88 -0.44 -3.36 -1.85
CA LEU A 88 -0.19 -3.76 -0.48
C LEU A 88 1.18 -4.45 -0.38
N ALA A 89 1.98 -3.96 0.54
CA ALA A 89 3.26 -4.54 0.90
C ALA A 89 3.18 -5.29 2.22
N LEU A 90 3.76 -6.49 2.22
CA LEU A 90 4.08 -7.21 3.44
C LEU A 90 5.57 -7.08 3.76
N ARG A 91 5.92 -7.26 5.04
CA ARG A 91 7.29 -7.41 5.53
C ARG A 91 7.38 -8.60 6.49
N PRO A 92 8.57 -9.07 6.84
CA PRO A 92 8.73 -10.03 7.95
C PRO A 92 8.42 -9.36 9.29
N SER A 93 7.83 -10.10 10.23
CA SER A 93 7.55 -9.61 11.59
C SER A 93 8.81 -9.39 12.44
N HIS A 94 9.94 -9.98 12.03
CA HIS A 94 11.25 -9.79 12.66
C HIS A 94 12.27 -9.50 11.56
N PRO A 95 13.26 -8.64 11.79
CA PRO A 95 14.34 -8.43 10.85
C PRO A 95 15.06 -9.74 10.55
N GLY A 96 15.08 -10.13 9.29
CA GLY A 96 15.69 -11.37 8.82
C GLY A 96 14.95 -11.85 7.57
N ASN A 97 15.69 -12.20 6.56
CA ASN A 97 15.21 -12.50 5.23
C ASN A 97 14.44 -13.83 5.17
N GLY A 98 13.19 -13.85 5.63
CA GLY A 98 12.28 -14.90 5.23
C GLY A 98 11.88 -14.74 3.76
N PRO A 99 11.58 -15.84 3.04
CA PRO A 99 11.09 -15.75 1.68
C PRO A 99 9.73 -15.01 1.64
N ALA A 100 9.46 -14.33 0.52
CA ALA A 100 8.14 -13.78 0.28
C ALA A 100 7.06 -14.87 0.34
N PRO A 101 5.82 -14.55 0.79
CA PRO A 101 4.75 -15.54 0.91
C PRO A 101 4.17 -16.00 -0.43
N PHE A 102 4.59 -15.41 -1.55
CA PHE A 102 4.06 -15.67 -2.89
C PHE A 102 5.19 -15.72 -3.93
N PRO A 103 4.98 -16.41 -5.07
CA PRO A 103 5.90 -16.39 -6.20
C PRO A 103 6.01 -14.99 -6.82
N GLY A 104 7.21 -14.58 -7.19
CA GLY A 104 7.46 -13.26 -7.75
C GLY A 104 8.88 -13.11 -8.28
N TRP A 105 9.27 -11.87 -8.49
CA TRP A 105 10.60 -11.51 -8.97
C TRP A 105 11.12 -10.28 -8.21
N GLU A 106 12.42 -10.07 -8.23
CA GLU A 106 13.06 -8.96 -7.52
C GLU A 106 13.16 -7.73 -8.41
N TYR A 107 12.44 -6.69 -8.05
CA TYR A 107 12.56 -5.36 -8.60
C TYR A 107 13.63 -4.58 -7.82
N ARG A 108 14.59 -4.01 -8.52
CA ARG A 108 15.70 -3.24 -7.95
C ARG A 108 15.65 -1.81 -8.47
N PRO A 109 14.79 -0.93 -7.92
CA PRO A 109 14.71 0.46 -8.34
C PRO A 109 15.96 1.23 -7.96
N ALA A 110 16.28 2.24 -8.76
CA ALA A 110 17.48 3.07 -8.55
C ALA A 110 17.50 3.81 -7.21
N TYR A 111 16.35 4.07 -6.59
CA TYR A 111 16.25 4.73 -5.29
C TYR A 111 16.54 3.81 -4.10
N LEU A 112 16.58 2.51 -4.28
CA LEU A 112 16.97 1.58 -3.24
C LEU A 112 18.48 1.26 -3.31
N PRO A 113 19.21 1.37 -2.18
CA PRO A 113 20.61 0.99 -2.16
C PRO A 113 20.76 -0.54 -2.31
N ALA A 114 21.75 -0.97 -3.09
CA ALA A 114 22.09 -2.38 -3.17
C ALA A 114 22.51 -2.91 -1.78
N PRO A 115 22.18 -4.16 -1.42
CA PRO A 115 21.54 -5.19 -2.25
C PRO A 115 19.99 -5.24 -2.13
N LEU A 116 19.35 -4.22 -1.63
CA LEU A 116 17.91 -4.21 -1.38
C LEU A 116 17.10 -4.40 -2.67
N ALA A 117 16.02 -5.12 -2.58
CA ALA A 117 15.09 -5.38 -3.67
C ALA A 117 13.65 -5.47 -3.14
N ILE A 118 12.70 -5.13 -3.98
CA ILE A 118 11.27 -5.32 -3.75
C ILE A 118 10.87 -6.62 -4.43
N HIS A 119 10.30 -7.57 -3.70
CA HIS A 119 9.74 -8.76 -4.29
C HIS A 119 8.32 -8.49 -4.79
N VAL A 120 8.13 -8.53 -6.11
CA VAL A 120 6.86 -8.22 -6.79
C VAL A 120 6.19 -9.51 -7.21
N ALA A 121 4.92 -9.69 -6.87
CA ALA A 121 4.16 -10.88 -7.23
C ALA A 121 3.98 -11.02 -8.75
N THR A 122 4.00 -12.26 -9.24
CA THR A 122 3.73 -12.61 -10.64
C THR A 122 2.33 -13.18 -10.83
N GLY A 123 1.78 -13.10 -12.05
CA GLY A 123 0.48 -13.68 -12.38
C GLY A 123 -0.70 -12.96 -11.73
N VAL A 124 -0.56 -11.67 -11.42
CA VAL A 124 -1.60 -10.86 -10.78
C VAL A 124 -2.34 -10.03 -11.83
N PRO A 125 -3.67 -10.23 -12.01
CA PRO A 125 -4.48 -9.39 -12.89
C PRO A 125 -4.42 -7.91 -12.48
N ALA A 126 -4.59 -6.99 -13.44
CA ALA A 126 -4.60 -5.56 -13.15
C ALA A 126 -5.79 -5.15 -12.27
N SER A 127 -6.89 -5.90 -12.29
CA SER A 127 -8.07 -5.70 -11.42
C SER A 127 -7.81 -6.04 -9.95
N GLU A 128 -6.77 -6.82 -9.65
CA GLU A 128 -6.35 -7.07 -8.27
C GLU A 128 -5.37 -6.01 -7.78
N PRO A 129 -5.27 -5.77 -6.46
CA PRO A 129 -4.21 -4.97 -5.87
C PRO A 129 -2.82 -5.42 -6.29
N TRP A 130 -1.88 -4.51 -6.30
CA TRP A 130 -0.48 -4.82 -6.56
C TRP A 130 0.15 -5.38 -5.29
N TRP A 131 0.59 -6.63 -5.31
CA TRP A 131 1.14 -7.33 -4.15
C TRP A 131 2.66 -7.33 -4.19
N PHE A 132 3.28 -6.93 -3.09
CA PHE A 132 4.72 -6.97 -2.99
C PHE A 132 5.19 -7.23 -1.55
N TYR A 133 6.47 -7.56 -1.43
CA TYR A 133 7.10 -7.91 -0.16
C TYR A 133 8.44 -7.20 -0.03
N LEU A 134 8.66 -6.61 1.14
CA LEU A 134 9.87 -5.92 1.51
C LEU A 134 10.60 -6.71 2.61
N GLY A 135 11.52 -7.60 2.20
CA GLY A 135 12.29 -8.40 3.16
C GLY A 135 13.13 -7.56 4.13
N PHE A 136 13.41 -6.32 3.77
CA PHE A 136 14.13 -5.33 4.58
C PHE A 136 13.19 -4.39 5.37
N GLY A 137 11.87 -4.48 5.16
CA GLY A 137 10.89 -3.61 5.79
C GLY A 137 10.92 -3.67 7.32
N ARG A 138 10.60 -2.54 7.96
CA ARG A 138 10.55 -2.36 9.40
C ARG A 138 9.27 -1.66 9.81
N ARG A 139 8.90 -1.76 11.07
CA ARG A 139 7.81 -0.98 11.65
C ARG A 139 8.22 0.51 11.71
N PRO A 140 7.29 1.45 11.48
CA PRO A 140 7.60 2.88 11.65
C PRO A 140 8.01 3.27 13.08
N ASP A 141 7.56 2.53 14.12
CA ASP A 141 7.95 2.74 15.51
C ASP A 141 9.25 2.02 15.91
N ASP A 142 9.90 1.29 14.99
CA ASP A 142 11.21 0.66 15.24
C ASP A 142 12.27 1.75 15.40
N PRO A 143 13.07 1.73 16.49
CA PRO A 143 14.19 2.69 16.69
C PRO A 143 15.21 2.69 15.54
N GLY A 144 15.27 1.62 14.75
CA GLY A 144 16.12 1.52 13.56
C GLY A 144 15.49 2.08 12.29
N TRP A 145 14.31 2.71 12.35
CA TRP A 145 13.70 3.38 11.21
C TRP A 145 14.58 4.56 10.77
N PRO A 146 14.93 4.68 9.48
CA PRO A 146 15.95 5.63 9.02
C PRO A 146 15.60 7.11 9.27
N ARG A 147 14.32 7.42 9.35
CA ARG A 147 13.80 8.77 9.60
C ARG A 147 12.58 8.66 10.51
N PRO A 148 12.74 8.81 11.83
CA PRO A 148 11.64 8.77 12.77
C PRO A 148 10.47 9.65 12.31
N GLN A 149 9.26 9.09 12.29
CA GLN A 149 8.03 9.77 11.89
C GLN A 149 7.12 9.87 13.11
N SER A 150 6.31 10.93 13.17
CA SER A 150 5.23 10.95 14.14
C SER A 150 4.19 9.88 13.76
N THR A 151 3.81 9.09 14.74
CA THR A 151 2.73 8.11 14.66
C THR A 151 1.50 8.56 15.46
N ASP A 152 1.50 9.81 15.93
CA ASP A 152 0.41 10.40 16.68
C ASP A 152 -0.60 11.07 15.74
N HIS A 153 -1.86 10.68 15.86
CA HIS A 153 -2.94 11.20 15.04
C HIS A 153 -4.00 11.88 15.91
N PRO A 154 -4.50 13.08 15.53
CA PRO A 154 -5.64 13.70 16.21
C PRO A 154 -6.86 12.78 16.35
N LEU A 155 -7.04 11.84 15.40
CA LEU A 155 -8.07 10.80 15.44
C LEU A 155 -7.89 9.81 16.61
N GLY A 156 -6.70 9.74 17.23
CA GLY A 156 -6.39 8.85 18.35
C GLY A 156 -6.15 7.39 17.97
N VAL A 157 -5.91 7.10 16.68
CA VAL A 157 -5.59 5.75 16.18
C VAL A 157 -4.09 5.50 16.22
N GLN A 158 -3.68 4.23 16.39
CA GLN A 158 -2.28 3.85 16.59
C GLN A 158 -1.77 2.80 15.59
N GLU A 159 -2.55 1.75 15.34
CA GLU A 159 -2.13 0.62 14.51
C GLU A 159 -3.19 0.23 13.49
N ILE A 160 -2.75 -0.14 12.28
CA ILE A 160 -3.62 -0.79 11.30
C ILE A 160 -3.70 -2.27 11.69
N THR A 161 -4.89 -2.73 12.03
CA THR A 161 -5.11 -4.10 12.52
C THR A 161 -5.79 -5.02 11.50
N ARG A 162 -6.46 -4.47 10.50
CA ARG A 162 -7.12 -5.22 9.43
C ARG A 162 -7.28 -4.35 8.19
N VAL A 163 -7.21 -4.99 7.02
CA VAL A 163 -7.59 -4.39 5.73
C VAL A 163 -8.59 -5.30 5.04
N ARG A 164 -9.70 -4.75 4.57
CA ARG A 164 -10.66 -5.43 3.71
C ARG A 164 -10.64 -4.77 2.34
N LEU A 165 -10.34 -5.55 1.31
CA LEU A 165 -10.23 -5.08 -0.08
C LEU A 165 -11.41 -5.64 -0.88
N ALA A 166 -12.21 -4.76 -1.43
CA ALA A 166 -13.31 -5.09 -2.31
C ALA A 166 -12.97 -4.70 -3.76
N GLY A 167 -13.34 -5.53 -4.70
CA GLY A 167 -13.10 -5.25 -6.12
C GLY A 167 -13.45 -6.39 -7.04
N PRO A 168 -13.49 -6.10 -8.36
CA PRO A 168 -13.79 -7.12 -9.37
C PRO A 168 -12.74 -8.23 -9.40
N GLY A 169 -13.19 -9.48 -9.40
CA GLY A 169 -12.34 -10.68 -9.45
C GLY A 169 -11.79 -11.13 -8.10
N LEU A 170 -12.02 -10.40 -7.01
CA LEU A 170 -11.55 -10.80 -5.67
C LEU A 170 -12.37 -11.94 -5.06
N GLY A 171 -13.46 -12.35 -5.67
CA GLY A 171 -14.18 -13.60 -5.33
C GLY A 171 -13.43 -14.86 -5.77
N GLN A 172 -12.56 -14.74 -6.77
CA GLN A 172 -11.69 -15.82 -7.25
C GLN A 172 -10.24 -15.28 -7.39
N PRO A 173 -9.61 -14.93 -6.28
CA PRO A 173 -8.34 -14.20 -6.29
C PRO A 173 -7.17 -15.06 -6.80
N SER A 174 -6.13 -14.40 -7.30
CA SER A 174 -4.88 -15.04 -7.74
C SER A 174 -4.21 -15.83 -6.60
N ALA A 175 -3.24 -16.66 -6.93
CA ALA A 175 -2.45 -17.38 -5.93
C ALA A 175 -1.70 -16.42 -4.98
N ALA A 176 -1.20 -15.32 -5.51
CA ALA A 176 -0.54 -14.28 -4.70
C ALA A 176 -1.51 -13.61 -3.74
N ALA A 177 -2.70 -13.22 -4.20
CA ALA A 177 -3.72 -12.61 -3.35
C ALA A 177 -4.17 -13.55 -2.22
N ARG A 178 -4.37 -14.85 -2.51
CA ARG A 178 -4.67 -15.86 -1.48
C ARG A 178 -3.54 -16.01 -0.46
N ALA A 179 -2.29 -15.99 -0.92
CA ALA A 179 -1.14 -16.08 -0.04
C ALA A 179 -1.01 -14.86 0.88
N VAL A 180 -1.27 -13.66 0.37
CA VAL A 180 -1.31 -12.43 1.18
C VAL A 180 -2.42 -12.51 2.23
N ALA A 181 -3.65 -12.91 1.85
CA ALA A 181 -4.77 -13.06 2.76
C ALA A 181 -4.52 -14.10 3.86
N ALA A 182 -3.79 -15.18 3.55
CA ALA A 182 -3.38 -16.18 4.53
C ALA A 182 -2.21 -15.73 5.43
N ALA A 183 -1.38 -14.80 4.94
CA ALA A 183 -0.18 -14.35 5.65
C ALA A 183 -0.45 -13.24 6.68
N TRP A 184 -1.45 -12.40 6.42
CA TRP A 184 -1.82 -11.27 7.27
C TRP A 184 -3.34 -11.04 7.25
N GLN A 185 -3.85 -10.14 8.10
CA GLN A 185 -5.28 -9.82 8.27
C GLN A 185 -5.87 -9.04 7.08
N VAL A 186 -5.80 -9.65 5.88
CA VAL A 186 -6.44 -9.14 4.65
C VAL A 186 -7.66 -9.97 4.32
N GLU A 187 -8.81 -9.33 4.17
CA GLU A 187 -10.03 -9.92 3.63
C GLU A 187 -10.24 -9.47 2.19
N LEU A 188 -10.52 -10.42 1.29
CA LEU A 188 -10.77 -10.16 -0.12
C LEU A 188 -12.24 -10.41 -0.42
N VAL A 189 -12.90 -9.44 -1.06
CA VAL A 189 -14.36 -9.48 -1.30
C VAL A 189 -14.66 -9.12 -2.74
N GLU A 190 -15.50 -9.94 -3.38
CA GLU A 190 -16.04 -9.61 -4.70
C GLU A 190 -16.95 -8.39 -4.62
N ALA A 191 -16.72 -7.42 -5.52
CA ALA A 191 -17.54 -6.23 -5.65
C ALA A 191 -17.45 -5.67 -7.06
N SER A 192 -18.44 -4.90 -7.49
CA SER A 192 -18.44 -4.23 -8.81
C SER A 192 -17.49 -3.04 -8.90
N GLY A 193 -17.08 -2.48 -7.77
CA GLY A 193 -16.15 -1.35 -7.68
C GLY A 193 -15.07 -1.59 -6.63
N HIS A 194 -13.96 -0.87 -6.77
CA HIS A 194 -12.84 -0.96 -5.82
C HIS A 194 -13.08 -0.14 -4.57
N ALA A 195 -12.87 -0.74 -3.39
CA ALA A 195 -12.84 -0.07 -2.11
C ALA A 195 -11.88 -0.77 -1.14
N ALA A 196 -11.29 -0.03 -0.21
CA ALA A 196 -10.56 -0.59 0.91
C ALA A 196 -11.14 -0.07 2.23
N GLU A 197 -11.38 -0.98 3.17
CA GLU A 197 -11.72 -0.67 4.54
C GLU A 197 -10.49 -0.93 5.39
N VAL A 198 -10.05 0.10 6.10
CA VAL A 198 -8.88 0.05 6.98
C VAL A 198 -9.36 0.14 8.42
N THR A 199 -9.12 -0.91 9.21
CA THR A 199 -9.48 -0.95 10.61
C THR A 199 -8.26 -0.63 11.46
N PHE A 200 -8.39 0.37 12.32
CA PHE A 200 -7.40 0.75 13.30
C PHE A 200 -7.77 0.20 14.68
N ASP A 201 -6.78 -0.26 15.44
CA ASP A 201 -6.90 -0.65 16.85
C ASP A 201 -8.05 -1.62 17.15
N GLY A 202 -8.42 -2.46 16.16
CA GLY A 202 -9.55 -3.38 16.26
C GLY A 202 -10.92 -2.72 16.21
N GLY A 203 -11.03 -1.47 15.74
CA GLY A 203 -12.29 -0.73 15.66
C GLY A 203 -12.87 -0.32 17.03
N ARG A 204 -12.04 -0.22 18.07
CA ARG A 204 -12.48 -0.03 19.45
C ARG A 204 -13.23 1.27 19.72
N GLN A 205 -13.05 2.29 18.89
CA GLN A 205 -13.75 3.58 19.06
C GLN A 205 -15.18 3.53 18.51
N GLY A 206 -15.54 2.52 17.70
CA GLY A 206 -16.87 2.37 17.11
C GLY A 206 -17.23 3.49 16.12
N ARG A 207 -16.25 4.16 15.54
CA ARG A 207 -16.42 5.25 14.57
C ARG A 207 -15.95 4.82 13.20
N ALA A 208 -16.56 5.36 12.15
CA ALA A 208 -16.12 5.20 10.77
C ALA A 208 -16.11 6.54 10.03
N ALA A 209 -15.18 6.69 9.11
CA ALA A 209 -15.12 7.79 8.16
C ALA A 209 -15.11 7.22 6.73
N ASP A 210 -16.16 7.49 5.97
CA ASP A 210 -16.26 7.11 4.57
C ASP A 210 -15.74 8.26 3.70
N LEU A 211 -14.63 8.03 3.00
CA LEU A 211 -13.96 9.03 2.16
C LEU A 211 -14.37 8.96 0.70
N ARG A 212 -15.27 8.03 0.36
CA ARG A 212 -15.77 7.90 -1.01
C ARG A 212 -16.71 9.05 -1.40
N PRO A 213 -16.80 9.47 -2.64
CA PRO A 213 -16.09 8.90 -3.80
C PRO A 213 -14.68 9.44 -4.04
N VAL A 214 -14.20 10.39 -3.21
CA VAL A 214 -12.91 11.08 -3.44
C VAL A 214 -11.74 10.11 -3.31
N LEU A 215 -11.74 9.32 -2.24
CA LEU A 215 -10.82 8.19 -2.04
C LEU A 215 -11.64 6.90 -1.92
N PRO A 216 -11.22 5.79 -2.52
CA PRO A 216 -11.92 4.51 -2.37
C PRO A 216 -11.62 3.87 -0.99
N LEU A 217 -11.66 4.67 0.07
CA LEU A 217 -11.30 4.29 1.44
C LEU A 217 -12.45 4.50 2.43
N ILE A 218 -12.57 3.55 3.37
CA ILE A 218 -13.36 3.69 4.59
C ILE A 218 -12.43 3.39 5.77
N LEU A 219 -12.40 4.28 6.75
CA LEU A 219 -11.60 4.14 7.96
C LEU A 219 -12.51 3.70 9.11
N HIS A 220 -12.14 2.64 9.82
CA HIS A 220 -12.82 2.14 11.03
C HIS A 220 -11.91 2.31 12.23
N CYS A 221 -12.35 3.07 13.23
CA CYS A 221 -11.60 3.41 14.45
C CYS A 221 -12.16 2.75 15.69
#